data_6137ef88d89d4f7c739b961758ad6bc5
#
_entry.id   6137ef88d89d4f7c739b961758ad6bc5
#
_cell.length_a   1.000
_cell.length_b   1.000
_cell.length_c   1.000
_cell.angle_alpha   90.00
_cell.angle_beta   90.00
_cell.angle_gamma   90.00
#
_symmetry.space_group_name_H-M   'P 1'
#
loop_
_entity.id
_entity.type
_entity.pdbx_description
1 polymer ?
#
loop_
_entity_poly.entity_id
_entity_poly.type
_entity_poly.pdbx_seq_one_letter_code
_entity_poly.pdbx_strand_id
1 'polypeptide(L)' 'ELTPNHPKWGEAKASIEKGFTPEQIRTRYQLSTENEKLLCSK' A
#
# COMPACT_ATOMS: atom_id res chain seq x y z
N GLU A 1 4.15 4.38 9.56
CA GLU A 1 4.23 3.28 8.60
C GLU A 1 2.83 2.84 8.18
N LEU A 2 2.67 2.54 6.90
CA LEU A 2 1.39 2.11 6.38
C LEU A 2 1.16 0.64 6.75
N THR A 3 0.10 0.41 7.51
CA THR A 3 -0.25 -0.94 7.96
C THR A 3 -1.70 -1.24 7.61
N PRO A 4 -2.10 -2.52 7.64
CA PRO A 4 -3.51 -2.85 7.35
C PRO A 4 -4.51 -2.17 8.27
N ASN A 5 -4.08 -1.73 9.44
CA ASN A 5 -4.95 -1.02 10.37
C ASN A 5 -4.90 0.49 10.17
N HIS A 6 -4.06 0.96 9.26
CA HIS A 6 -3.90 2.38 9.03
C HIS A 6 -5.13 2.91 8.26
N PRO A 7 -5.60 4.12 8.61
CA PRO A 7 -6.76 4.68 7.89
C PRO A 7 -6.54 4.84 6.39
N LYS A 8 -5.29 5.02 5.98
CA LYS A 8 -4.98 5.19 4.56
C LYS A 8 -4.73 3.89 3.82
N TRP A 9 -4.79 2.77 4.53
CA TRP A 9 -4.55 1.47 3.90
C TRP A 9 -5.53 1.20 2.77
N GLY A 10 -6.81 1.49 3.01
CA GLY A 10 -7.83 1.29 1.98
C GLY A 10 -7.59 2.14 0.75
N GLU A 11 -7.17 3.39 0.96
CA GLU A 11 -6.87 4.27 -0.17
C GLU A 11 -5.67 3.77 -0.96
N ALA A 12 -4.64 3.32 -0.27
CA ALA A 12 -3.46 2.78 -0.95
C ALA A 12 -3.82 1.55 -1.75
N LYS A 13 -4.64 0.69 -1.17
CA LYS A 13 -5.06 -0.53 -1.86
C LYS A 13 -5.88 -0.19 -3.09
N ALA A 14 -6.77 0.78 -2.98
CA ALA A 14 -7.55 1.22 -4.12
C ALA A 14 -6.66 1.80 -5.23
N SER A 15 -5.62 2.52 -4.84
CA SER A 15 -4.67 3.04 -5.82
C SER A 15 -3.98 1.92 -6.58
N ILE A 16 -3.58 0.86 -5.87
CA ILE A 16 -2.96 -0.30 -6.52
C ILE A 16 -3.92 -0.90 -7.55
N GLU A 17 -5.19 -1.00 -7.19
CA GLU A 17 -6.18 -1.55 -8.11
C GLU A 17 -6.37 -0.68 -9.34
N LYS A 18 -6.15 0.62 -9.19
CA LYS A 18 -6.27 1.54 -10.31
C LYS A 18 -5.09 1.47 -11.26
N GLY A 19 -4.02 0.77 -10.88
CA GLY A 19 -2.85 0.63 -11.72
C GLY A 19 -1.60 1.25 -11.13
N PHE A 20 -1.68 1.82 -9.94
CA PHE A 20 -0.51 2.37 -9.27
C PHE A 20 0.37 1.22 -8.79
N THR A 21 1.66 1.48 -8.69
CA THR A 21 2.60 0.46 -8.22
C THR A 21 2.85 0.63 -6.74
N PRO A 22 3.22 -0.45 -6.04
CA PRO A 22 3.58 -0.34 -4.62
C PRO A 22 4.74 0.60 -4.38
N GLU A 23 5.62 0.73 -5.37
CA GLU A 23 6.74 1.65 -5.26
C GLU A 23 6.25 3.08 -5.09
N GLN A 24 5.22 3.46 -5.81
CA GLN A 24 4.64 4.79 -5.68
C GLN A 24 4.05 5.02 -4.31
N ILE A 25 3.44 3.99 -3.75
CA ILE A 25 2.90 4.07 -2.40
C ILE A 25 4.03 4.24 -1.39
N ARG A 26 5.13 3.51 -1.58
CA ARG A 26 6.28 3.60 -0.68
C ARG A 26 6.91 4.98 -0.69
N THR A 27 6.79 5.69 -1.79
CA THR A 27 7.30 7.05 -1.89
C THR A 27 6.53 8.00 -0.97
N ARG A 28 5.26 7.75 -0.79
CA ARG A 28 4.41 8.60 0.04
C ARG A 28 4.36 8.14 1.48
N TYR A 29 4.41 6.85 1.72
CA TYR A 29 4.28 6.28 3.04
C TYR A 29 5.41 5.31 3.28
N GLN A 30 5.77 5.15 4.55
CA GLN A 30 6.71 4.09 4.90
C GLN A 30 5.97 2.76 4.83
N LEU A 31 6.55 1.84 4.10
CA LEU A 31 5.89 0.56 3.83
C LEU A 31 6.92 -0.55 3.94
N SER A 32 6.70 -1.46 4.87
CA SER A 32 7.59 -2.60 5.00
C SER A 32 7.35 -3.60 3.87
N THR A 33 8.34 -4.48 3.66
CA THR A 33 8.22 -5.48 2.61
C THR A 33 7.00 -6.36 2.82
N GLU A 34 6.74 -6.74 4.08
CA GLU A 34 5.57 -7.56 4.38
C GLU A 34 4.28 -6.83 4.07
N ASN A 35 4.20 -5.58 4.48
CA ASN A 35 2.99 -4.79 4.21
C ASN A 35 2.83 -4.53 2.73
N GLU A 36 3.95 -4.36 2.03
CA GLU A 36 3.88 -4.19 0.58
C GLU A 36 3.28 -5.43 -0.09
N LYS A 37 3.67 -6.61 0.38
CA LYS A 37 3.11 -7.85 -0.16
C LYS A 37 1.61 -7.95 0.12
N LEU A 38 1.21 -7.57 1.32
CA LEU A 38 -0.21 -7.57 1.66
C LEU A 38 -0.99 -6.60 0.79
N LEU A 39 -0.40 -5.45 0.52
CA LEU A 39 -1.05 -4.44 -0.28
C LEU A 39 -1.25 -4.91 -1.72
N CYS A 40 -0.27 -5.62 -2.27
CA CYS A 40 -0.34 -6.13 -3.63
C CYS A 40 -1.12 -7.44 -3.72
N SER A 41 -1.36 -8.09 -2.60
CA SER A 41 -2.09 -9.36 -2.60
C SER A 41 -3.55 -9.12 -2.90
N LYS A 42 -4.12 -10.01 -3.67
CA LYS A 42 -5.55 -9.92 -4.00
C LYS A 42 -6.40 -10.86 -3.20
#